data_a4a9ce8cac055aa9523ec1408a2c1fb1
#
_entry.id   a4a9ce8cac055aa9523ec1408a2c1fb1
#
_cell.length_a   1.000
_cell.length_b   1.000
_cell.length_c   1.000
_cell.angle_alpha   90.00
_cell.angle_beta   90.00
_cell.angle_gamma   90.00
#
_symmetry.space_group_name_H-M   'P 1'
#
loop_
_entity.id
_entity.type
_entity.pdbx_description
1 polymer ?
#
loop_
_entity_poly.entity_id
_entity_poly.type
_entity_poly.pdbx_seq_one_letter_code
_entity_poly.pdbx_strand_id
1 'polypeptide(L)'
;MEKREELYRGKAKSVYQTDDADRLILLFRNDTSAFDGKRIEQLDRKGAVNNKFNAFIMQKLEAAGIPTQCDKLLSDTECLVKKLNMIPVECVVRNFAAGSLVRRLGVEEGIALTPPTFELFLKNDALGDPFINESHVQAFGRATPEQLAQMKTYSFKVNEVLNKLFDDAGLLLVDFKLEFGLFHGQIVLGDEFSPDGCRLWDKETRKKMDKDRFRQGLGDVIEAYEEVAKRLGVPL
;
A
#
# COMPACT_ATOMS: atom_id res chain seq x y z
N MET A 1 -3.75 4.60 25.89
CA MET A 1 -2.55 4.98 25.11
C MET A 1 -2.71 6.41 24.68
N GLU A 2 -1.79 7.24 25.07
CA GLU A 2 -1.84 8.69 24.87
C GLU A 2 -1.07 9.08 23.60
N LYS A 3 -1.70 9.89 22.74
CA LYS A 3 -1.08 10.49 21.56
C LYS A 3 -0.17 11.63 21.99
N ARG A 4 1.06 11.63 21.48
CA ARG A 4 2.09 12.64 21.78
C ARG A 4 2.47 13.44 20.53
N GLU A 5 3.71 13.86 20.43
CA GLU A 5 4.20 14.75 19.37
C GLU A 5 4.18 14.08 17.97
N GLU A 6 3.98 14.90 16.93
CA GLU A 6 4.14 14.50 15.55
C GLU A 6 5.61 14.17 15.29
N LEU A 7 5.89 12.93 14.90
CA LEU A 7 7.22 12.44 14.62
C LEU A 7 7.60 12.65 13.15
N TYR A 8 6.64 12.47 12.26
CA TYR A 8 6.86 12.53 10.83
C TYR A 8 5.56 12.87 10.09
N ARG A 9 5.69 13.63 9.00
CA ARG A 9 4.57 13.97 8.13
C ARG A 9 4.86 13.54 6.70
N GLY A 10 4.15 12.52 6.22
CA GLY A 10 4.21 12.04 4.84
C GLY A 10 3.24 12.77 3.91
N LYS A 11 3.15 12.29 2.68
CA LYS A 11 2.29 12.88 1.62
C LYS A 11 0.80 12.80 1.95
N ALA A 12 0.36 11.74 2.65
CA ALA A 12 -1.05 11.49 2.98
C ALA A 12 -1.29 11.13 4.45
N LYS A 13 -0.25 10.83 5.20
CA LYS A 13 -0.34 10.41 6.61
C LYS A 13 0.60 11.22 7.49
N SER A 14 0.19 11.40 8.74
CA SER A 14 1.05 11.90 9.82
C SER A 14 1.26 10.82 10.86
N VAL A 15 2.46 10.75 11.41
CA VAL A 15 2.87 9.73 12.39
C VAL A 15 3.11 10.41 13.72
N TYR A 16 2.47 9.91 14.77
CA TYR A 16 2.58 10.45 16.13
C TYR A 16 3.19 9.44 17.08
N GLN A 17 4.03 9.92 17.98
CA GLN A 17 4.49 9.16 19.12
C GLN A 17 3.33 8.86 20.09
N THR A 18 3.52 7.83 20.92
CA THR A 18 2.63 7.49 22.02
C THR A 18 3.40 7.36 23.33
N ASP A 19 2.70 7.13 24.42
CA ASP A 19 3.28 6.77 25.73
C ASP A 19 3.92 5.37 25.76
N ASP A 20 3.72 4.57 24.70
CA ASP A 20 4.37 3.27 24.50
C ASP A 20 5.47 3.41 23.42
N ALA A 21 6.70 3.06 23.80
CA ALA A 21 7.87 3.16 22.92
C ALA A 21 7.76 2.27 21.65
N ASP A 22 6.95 1.21 21.71
CA ASP A 22 6.75 0.26 20.61
C ASP A 22 5.50 0.55 19.76
N ARG A 23 4.81 1.65 20.02
CA ARG A 23 3.56 1.99 19.34
C ARG A 23 3.56 3.41 18.81
N LEU A 24 2.94 3.56 17.64
CA LEU A 24 2.70 4.85 16.98
C LEU A 24 1.21 4.99 16.66
N ILE A 25 0.79 6.23 16.41
CA ILE A 25 -0.54 6.52 15.86
C ILE A 25 -0.34 7.09 14.45
N LEU A 26 -1.02 6.49 13.48
CA LEU A 26 -1.11 7.02 12.12
C LEU A 26 -2.40 7.81 11.99
N LEU A 27 -2.28 9.05 11.51
CA LEU A 27 -3.40 9.87 11.08
C LEU A 27 -3.45 9.86 9.56
N PHE A 28 -4.53 9.35 9.01
CA PHE A 28 -4.82 9.37 7.58
C PHE A 28 -5.47 10.70 7.21
N ARG A 29 -4.77 11.50 6.41
CA ARG A 29 -5.26 12.81 5.98
C ARG A 29 -5.98 12.72 4.64
N ASN A 30 -6.70 13.78 4.30
CA ASN A 30 -7.38 13.92 3.00
C ASN A 30 -6.46 14.36 1.87
N ASP A 31 -5.20 14.64 2.17
CA ASP A 31 -4.21 15.05 1.18
C ASP A 31 -3.99 13.94 0.14
N THR A 32 -4.03 14.32 -1.13
CA THR A 32 -3.80 13.42 -2.25
C THR A 32 -2.77 14.05 -3.16
N SER A 33 -1.68 13.32 -3.42
CA SER A 33 -0.61 13.80 -4.27
C SER A 33 -0.38 12.89 -5.47
N ALA A 34 0.02 13.47 -6.58
CA ALA A 34 0.46 12.76 -7.78
C ALA A 34 1.69 13.45 -8.38
N PHE A 35 2.42 12.69 -9.24
CA PHE A 35 3.59 13.20 -9.96
C PHE A 35 4.65 13.78 -9.02
N ASP A 36 5.05 13.00 -8.01
CA ASP A 36 6.05 13.38 -7.00
C ASP A 36 5.73 14.69 -6.28
N GLY A 37 4.46 14.87 -5.94
CA GLY A 37 3.97 16.04 -5.21
C GLY A 37 3.75 17.30 -6.05
N LYS A 38 3.85 17.20 -7.38
CA LYS A 38 3.57 18.34 -8.28
C LYS A 38 2.08 18.69 -8.34
N ARG A 39 1.22 17.74 -8.03
CA ARG A 39 -0.22 17.96 -7.87
C ARG A 39 -0.65 17.47 -6.49
N ILE A 40 -1.21 18.38 -5.70
CA ILE A 40 -1.71 18.09 -4.35
C ILE A 40 -3.11 18.67 -4.23
N GLU A 41 -4.06 17.85 -3.81
CA GLU A 41 -5.44 18.25 -3.53
C GLU A 41 -5.91 17.60 -2.23
N GLN A 42 -6.86 18.23 -1.55
CA GLN A 42 -7.57 17.60 -0.43
C GLN A 42 -8.88 17.01 -0.95
N LEU A 43 -9.04 15.71 -0.77
CA LEU A 43 -10.25 14.99 -1.14
C LEU A 43 -10.99 14.61 0.14
N ASP A 44 -12.16 15.22 0.35
CA ASP A 44 -12.98 14.97 1.52
C ASP A 44 -13.26 13.47 1.71
N ARG A 45 -13.28 13.02 2.96
CA ARG A 45 -13.47 11.64 3.39
C ARG A 45 -12.35 10.65 3.02
N LYS A 46 -11.37 11.01 2.20
CA LYS A 46 -10.31 10.09 1.77
C LYS A 46 -9.58 9.45 2.95
N GLY A 47 -9.20 10.24 3.95
CA GLY A 47 -8.48 9.74 5.13
C GLY A 47 -9.29 8.68 5.88
N ALA A 48 -10.57 8.94 6.11
CA ALA A 48 -11.45 8.00 6.80
C ALA A 48 -11.65 6.70 6.00
N VAL A 49 -11.90 6.80 4.70
CA VAL A 49 -12.06 5.63 3.83
C VAL A 49 -10.78 4.79 3.82
N ASN A 50 -9.63 5.40 3.60
CA ASN A 50 -8.36 4.67 3.53
C ASN A 50 -7.97 4.04 4.87
N ASN A 51 -8.22 4.70 5.99
CA ASN A 51 -7.94 4.14 7.30
C ASN A 51 -8.75 2.87 7.58
N LYS A 52 -10.06 2.92 7.33
CA LYS A 52 -10.95 1.76 7.50
C LYS A 52 -10.65 0.65 6.51
N PHE A 53 -10.40 1.01 5.25
CA PHE A 53 -9.99 0.07 4.21
C PHE A 53 -8.71 -0.67 4.60
N ASN A 54 -7.68 0.07 4.98
CA ASN A 54 -6.41 -0.49 5.41
C ASN A 54 -6.57 -1.45 6.60
N ALA A 55 -7.31 -1.04 7.64
CA ALA A 55 -7.54 -1.90 8.80
C ALA A 55 -8.24 -3.21 8.42
N PHE A 56 -9.22 -3.15 7.53
CA PHE A 56 -9.91 -4.34 7.02
C PHE A 56 -8.94 -5.28 6.27
N ILE A 57 -8.16 -4.75 5.34
CA ILE A 57 -7.18 -5.55 4.58
C ILE A 57 -6.13 -6.16 5.51
N MET A 58 -5.57 -5.36 6.41
CA MET A 58 -4.55 -5.85 7.36
C MET A 58 -5.08 -6.99 8.23
N GLN A 59 -6.33 -6.90 8.68
CA GLN A 59 -6.98 -7.98 9.43
C GLN A 59 -7.10 -9.27 8.61
N LYS A 60 -7.46 -9.16 7.32
CA LYS A 60 -7.51 -10.32 6.41
C LYS A 60 -6.13 -10.96 6.21
N LEU A 61 -5.11 -10.15 6.08
CA LEU A 61 -3.73 -10.62 5.93
C LEU A 61 -3.22 -11.30 7.20
N GLU A 62 -3.50 -10.74 8.38
CA GLU A 62 -3.13 -11.38 9.64
C GLU A 62 -3.83 -12.73 9.84
N ALA A 63 -5.10 -12.83 9.49
CA ALA A 63 -5.82 -14.11 9.50
C ALA A 63 -5.20 -15.15 8.57
N ALA A 64 -4.48 -14.73 7.53
CA ALA A 64 -3.74 -15.58 6.61
C ALA A 64 -2.28 -15.85 7.04
N GLY A 65 -1.85 -15.36 8.21
CA GLY A 65 -0.53 -15.61 8.76
C GLY A 65 0.54 -14.59 8.36
N ILE A 66 0.15 -13.44 7.82
CA ILE A 66 1.09 -12.35 7.49
C ILE A 66 1.05 -11.32 8.62
N PRO A 67 2.15 -11.12 9.36
CA PRO A 67 2.17 -10.12 10.43
C PRO A 67 2.12 -8.71 9.86
N THR A 68 1.24 -7.87 10.40
CA THR A 68 1.10 -6.48 10.00
C THR A 68 1.33 -5.53 11.17
N GLN A 69 1.58 -4.26 10.84
CA GLN A 69 1.74 -3.23 11.87
C GLN A 69 0.42 -2.79 12.51
N CYS A 70 -0.72 -3.05 11.89
CA CYS A 70 -2.02 -2.53 12.32
C CYS A 70 -2.52 -3.28 13.57
N ASP A 71 -2.64 -2.56 14.68
CA ASP A 71 -3.22 -3.12 15.90
C ASP A 71 -4.74 -2.90 15.94
N LYS A 72 -5.18 -1.65 15.85
CA LYS A 72 -6.62 -1.32 15.87
C LYS A 72 -6.90 0.11 15.40
N LEU A 73 -8.13 0.32 14.94
CA LEU A 73 -8.67 1.65 14.72
C LEU A 73 -8.87 2.38 16.05
N LEU A 74 -8.50 3.66 16.09
CA LEU A 74 -8.75 4.55 17.23
C LEU A 74 -9.90 5.52 16.94
N SER A 75 -10.06 5.90 15.68
CA SER A 75 -11.13 6.76 15.19
C SER A 75 -11.33 6.50 13.70
N ASP A 76 -12.18 7.27 13.04
CA ASP A 76 -12.37 7.19 11.59
C ASP A 76 -11.06 7.42 10.80
N THR A 77 -10.17 8.25 11.34
CA THR A 77 -8.94 8.66 10.65
C THR A 77 -7.65 8.21 11.33
N GLU A 78 -7.71 7.63 12.51
CA GLU A 78 -6.52 7.24 13.27
C GLU A 78 -6.45 5.74 13.50
N CYS A 79 -5.25 5.19 13.41
CA CYS A 79 -4.93 3.78 13.64
C CYS A 79 -3.73 3.65 14.57
N LEU A 80 -3.85 2.75 15.56
CA LEU A 80 -2.72 2.34 16.40
C LEU A 80 -1.91 1.29 15.66
N VAL A 81 -0.59 1.48 15.58
CA VAL A 81 0.31 0.59 14.86
C VAL A 81 1.56 0.28 15.67
N LYS A 82 2.18 -0.85 15.37
CA LYS A 82 3.53 -1.17 15.85
C LYS A 82 4.53 -0.18 15.26
N LYS A 83 5.52 0.22 16.05
CA LYS A 83 6.65 1.03 15.59
C LYS A 83 7.65 0.12 14.88
N LEU A 84 7.75 0.23 13.56
CA LEU A 84 8.67 -0.57 12.76
C LEU A 84 9.96 0.21 12.45
N ASN A 85 11.06 -0.53 12.39
CA ASN A 85 12.27 -0.05 11.72
C ASN A 85 12.13 -0.40 10.25
N MET A 86 11.76 0.58 9.43
CA MET A 86 11.40 0.37 8.03
C MET A 86 12.60 -0.02 7.17
N ILE A 87 12.41 -1.03 6.32
CA ILE A 87 13.34 -1.39 5.26
C ILE A 87 13.05 -0.47 4.07
N PRO A 88 14.04 0.30 3.57
CA PRO A 88 13.79 1.32 2.56
C PRO A 88 13.68 0.75 1.14
N VAL A 89 12.85 -0.26 0.98
CA VAL A 89 12.59 -0.96 -0.27
C VAL A 89 11.10 -1.14 -0.44
N GLU A 90 10.57 -0.74 -1.59
CA GLU A 90 9.19 -1.01 -1.97
C GLU A 90 9.14 -2.31 -2.76
N CYS A 91 8.21 -3.19 -2.39
CA CYS A 91 7.91 -4.44 -3.09
C CYS A 91 6.64 -4.25 -3.90
N VAL A 92 6.71 -4.46 -5.21
CA VAL A 92 5.55 -4.33 -6.11
C VAL A 92 5.27 -5.66 -6.79
N VAL A 93 4.04 -6.14 -6.64
CA VAL A 93 3.55 -7.32 -7.36
C VAL A 93 2.55 -6.87 -8.41
N ARG A 94 2.70 -7.35 -9.65
CA ARG A 94 1.79 -7.02 -10.74
C ARG A 94 1.20 -8.29 -11.36
N ASN A 95 -0.12 -8.29 -11.47
CA ASN A 95 -0.90 -9.34 -12.13
C ASN A 95 -1.28 -8.93 -13.57
N PHE A 96 -1.31 -7.62 -13.83
CA PHE A 96 -1.56 -7.02 -15.15
C PHE A 96 -0.56 -5.89 -15.38
N ALA A 97 -0.23 -5.65 -16.63
CA ALA A 97 0.67 -4.56 -16.99
C ALA A 97 -0.02 -3.21 -16.79
N ALA A 98 0.57 -2.35 -15.99
CA ALA A 98 0.11 -0.99 -15.73
C ALA A 98 1.26 -0.11 -15.20
N GLY A 99 1.04 1.19 -15.14
CA GLY A 99 1.96 2.14 -14.53
C GLY A 99 3.36 2.15 -15.18
N SER A 100 4.40 2.20 -14.36
CA SER A 100 5.77 2.33 -14.85
C SER A 100 6.26 1.13 -15.67
N LEU A 101 5.74 -0.06 -15.41
CA LEU A 101 6.10 -1.26 -16.19
C LEU A 101 5.76 -1.09 -17.68
N VAL A 102 4.59 -0.54 -17.99
CA VAL A 102 4.16 -0.25 -19.36
C VAL A 102 5.16 0.66 -20.07
N ARG A 103 5.59 1.72 -19.40
CA ARG A 103 6.57 2.68 -19.97
C ARG A 103 7.95 2.07 -20.10
N ARG A 104 8.41 1.33 -19.08
CA ARG A 104 9.76 0.73 -19.06
C ARG A 104 9.93 -0.38 -20.09
N LEU A 105 8.90 -1.17 -20.33
CA LEU A 105 8.99 -2.35 -21.20
C LEU A 105 8.26 -2.18 -22.54
N GLY A 106 7.57 -1.07 -22.75
CA GLY A 106 6.89 -0.80 -24.01
C GLY A 106 5.77 -1.80 -24.33
N VAL A 107 5.10 -2.30 -23.30
CA VAL A 107 3.99 -3.26 -23.44
C VAL A 107 2.65 -2.56 -23.32
N GLU A 108 1.59 -3.21 -23.79
CA GLU A 108 0.24 -2.68 -23.71
C GLU A 108 -0.32 -2.76 -22.28
N GLU A 109 -0.99 -1.70 -21.82
CA GLU A 109 -1.68 -1.71 -20.53
C GLU A 109 -2.79 -2.77 -20.51
N GLY A 110 -2.87 -3.52 -19.42
CA GLY A 110 -3.91 -4.52 -19.21
C GLY A 110 -3.58 -5.92 -19.65
N ILE A 111 -2.40 -6.16 -20.23
CA ILE A 111 -1.94 -7.52 -20.53
C ILE A 111 -1.77 -8.29 -19.21
N ALA A 112 -2.34 -9.49 -19.13
CA ALA A 112 -2.16 -10.38 -18.00
C ALA A 112 -0.71 -10.87 -17.91
N LEU A 113 -0.16 -10.84 -16.70
CA LEU A 113 1.21 -11.27 -16.41
C LEU A 113 1.17 -12.67 -15.76
N THR A 114 1.69 -13.66 -16.43
CA THR A 114 1.72 -15.06 -15.96
C THR A 114 3.12 -15.64 -16.14
N PRO A 115 3.86 -15.85 -15.04
CA PRO A 115 3.48 -15.58 -13.65
C PRO A 115 3.42 -14.07 -13.33
N PRO A 116 2.82 -13.68 -12.18
CA PRO A 116 2.89 -12.31 -11.70
C PRO A 116 4.33 -11.85 -11.53
N THR A 117 4.60 -10.58 -11.81
CA THR A 117 5.94 -10.01 -11.64
C THR A 117 6.16 -9.53 -10.21
N PHE A 118 7.40 -9.63 -9.76
CA PHE A 118 7.87 -9.07 -8.49
C PHE A 118 8.96 -8.05 -8.78
N GLU A 119 8.71 -6.81 -8.39
CA GLU A 119 9.62 -5.69 -8.63
C GLU A 119 10.02 -5.02 -7.33
N LEU A 120 11.22 -4.44 -7.33
CA LEU A 120 11.76 -3.69 -6.20
C LEU A 120 12.06 -2.26 -6.62
N PHE A 121 11.74 -1.32 -5.72
CA PHE A 121 12.09 0.09 -5.86
C PHE A 121 12.78 0.56 -4.60
N LEU A 122 13.80 1.39 -4.75
CA LEU A 122 14.41 2.04 -3.61
C LEU A 122 13.47 3.14 -3.12
N LYS A 123 13.11 3.12 -1.83
CA LYS A 123 12.31 4.19 -1.25
C LYS A 123 13.20 5.41 -0.98
N ASN A 124 13.21 6.33 -1.93
CA ASN A 124 13.97 7.56 -1.85
C ASN A 124 13.31 8.62 -2.73
N ASP A 125 12.51 9.49 -2.10
CA ASP A 125 11.75 10.53 -2.79
C ASP A 125 12.66 11.47 -3.62
N ALA A 126 13.86 11.77 -3.11
CA ALA A 126 14.80 12.66 -3.81
C ALA A 126 15.31 12.05 -5.11
N LEU A 127 15.34 10.73 -5.23
CA LEU A 127 15.74 9.99 -6.42
C LEU A 127 14.55 9.52 -7.27
N GLY A 128 13.31 9.83 -6.87
CA GLY A 128 12.10 9.40 -7.56
C GLY A 128 11.83 7.90 -7.46
N ASP A 129 12.17 7.29 -6.32
CA ASP A 129 11.96 5.86 -6.02
C ASP A 129 12.40 4.95 -7.18
N PRO A 130 13.72 4.90 -7.50
CA PRO A 130 14.21 4.22 -8.69
C PRO A 130 14.02 2.69 -8.62
N PHE A 131 13.75 2.10 -9.77
CA PHE A 131 13.71 0.65 -9.94
C PHE A 131 15.08 0.04 -9.64
N ILE A 132 15.08 -1.01 -8.81
CA ILE A 132 16.27 -1.78 -8.42
C ILE A 132 15.98 -3.26 -8.51
N ASN A 133 17.01 -4.09 -8.35
CA ASN A 133 16.83 -5.54 -8.28
C ASN A 133 17.39 -6.11 -6.96
N GLU A 134 17.25 -7.41 -6.77
CA GLU A 134 17.67 -8.08 -5.54
C GLU A 134 19.17 -7.92 -5.26
N SER A 135 20.01 -7.90 -6.31
CA SER A 135 21.45 -7.72 -6.13
C SER A 135 21.82 -6.34 -5.59
N HIS A 136 21.09 -5.30 -6.00
CA HIS A 136 21.28 -3.95 -5.45
C HIS A 136 20.91 -3.90 -3.96
N VAL A 137 19.79 -4.52 -3.58
CA VAL A 137 19.34 -4.57 -2.17
C VAL A 137 20.41 -5.20 -1.29
N GLN A 138 20.98 -6.31 -1.72
CA GLN A 138 22.01 -7.04 -1.00
C GLN A 138 23.35 -6.30 -0.99
N ALA A 139 23.80 -5.84 -2.15
CA ALA A 139 25.10 -5.17 -2.29
C ALA A 139 25.19 -3.88 -1.47
N PHE A 140 24.10 -3.14 -1.37
CA PHE A 140 24.03 -1.90 -0.59
C PHE A 140 23.51 -2.09 0.83
N GLY A 141 23.31 -3.35 1.27
CA GLY A 141 22.93 -3.67 2.66
C GLY A 141 21.58 -3.14 3.09
N ARG A 142 20.62 -3.00 2.16
CA ARG A 142 19.28 -2.50 2.48
C ARG A 142 18.44 -3.53 3.21
N ALA A 143 18.67 -4.82 2.92
CA ALA A 143 18.11 -5.95 3.61
C ALA A 143 19.09 -7.13 3.51
N THR A 144 19.01 -8.07 4.46
CA THR A 144 19.75 -9.32 4.36
C THR A 144 19.11 -10.23 3.30
N PRO A 145 19.84 -11.23 2.77
CA PRO A 145 19.26 -12.22 1.86
C PRO A 145 18.01 -12.91 2.44
N GLU A 146 18.03 -13.23 3.73
CA GLU A 146 16.92 -13.88 4.44
C GLU A 146 15.72 -12.93 4.57
N GLN A 147 15.95 -11.67 4.90
CA GLN A 147 14.90 -10.64 4.96
C GLN A 147 14.26 -10.44 3.58
N LEU A 148 15.07 -10.33 2.54
CA LEU A 148 14.58 -10.17 1.17
C LEU A 148 13.74 -11.36 0.72
N ALA A 149 14.20 -12.59 1.00
CA ALA A 149 13.44 -13.79 0.72
C ALA A 149 12.10 -13.83 1.46
N GLN A 150 12.08 -13.41 2.72
CA GLN A 150 10.85 -13.32 3.52
C GLN A 150 9.88 -12.27 2.97
N MET A 151 10.38 -11.10 2.59
CA MET A 151 9.56 -10.04 1.97
C MET A 151 8.93 -10.53 0.67
N LYS A 152 9.69 -11.23 -0.16
CA LYS A 152 9.20 -11.82 -1.41
C LYS A 152 8.12 -12.87 -1.16
N THR A 153 8.35 -13.78 -0.21
CA THR A 153 7.38 -14.80 0.18
C THR A 153 6.08 -14.17 0.67
N TYR A 154 6.17 -13.18 1.55
CA TYR A 154 4.99 -12.45 2.04
C TYR A 154 4.28 -11.71 0.91
N SER A 155 5.01 -11.08 0.00
CA SER A 155 4.41 -10.34 -1.12
C SER A 155 3.57 -11.24 -2.02
N PHE A 156 4.05 -12.43 -2.34
CA PHE A 156 3.27 -13.41 -3.12
C PHE A 156 2.11 -14.00 -2.33
N LYS A 157 2.27 -14.19 -1.02
CA LYS A 157 1.16 -14.63 -0.15
C LYS A 157 0.06 -13.57 -0.07
N VAL A 158 0.43 -12.31 0.06
CA VAL A 158 -0.50 -11.17 -0.02
C VAL A 158 -1.24 -11.20 -1.34
N ASN A 159 -0.52 -11.41 -2.45
CA ASN A 159 -1.11 -11.48 -3.78
C ASN A 159 -2.16 -12.59 -3.88
N GLU A 160 -1.86 -13.78 -3.39
CA GLU A 160 -2.80 -14.91 -3.38
C GLU A 160 -4.08 -14.58 -2.60
N VAL A 161 -3.93 -14.07 -1.38
CA VAL A 161 -5.05 -13.74 -0.49
C VAL A 161 -5.92 -12.63 -1.09
N LEU A 162 -5.29 -11.55 -1.56
CA LEU A 162 -6.01 -10.38 -2.04
C LEU A 162 -6.58 -10.57 -3.44
N ASN A 163 -5.94 -11.35 -4.32
CA ASN A 163 -6.56 -11.70 -5.60
C ASN A 163 -7.92 -12.36 -5.40
N LYS A 164 -8.00 -13.34 -4.48
CA LYS A 164 -9.25 -13.99 -4.17
C LYS A 164 -10.28 -13.01 -3.60
N LEU A 165 -9.87 -12.19 -2.63
CA LEU A 165 -10.75 -11.23 -1.97
C LEU A 165 -11.35 -10.23 -2.96
N PHE A 166 -10.52 -9.66 -3.84
CA PHE A 166 -10.98 -8.69 -4.83
C PHE A 166 -11.78 -9.34 -5.96
N ASP A 167 -11.38 -10.52 -6.40
CA ASP A 167 -12.12 -11.27 -7.44
C ASP A 167 -13.55 -11.59 -6.98
N ASP A 168 -13.71 -12.05 -5.73
CA ASP A 168 -15.02 -12.31 -5.12
C ASP A 168 -15.88 -11.02 -5.04
N ALA A 169 -15.25 -9.84 -5.01
CA ALA A 169 -15.92 -8.54 -5.01
C ALA A 169 -16.12 -7.94 -6.42
N GLY A 170 -15.83 -8.70 -7.49
CA GLY A 170 -15.97 -8.25 -8.86
C GLY A 170 -14.90 -7.24 -9.30
N LEU A 171 -13.70 -7.33 -8.73
CA LEU A 171 -12.57 -6.44 -9.01
C LEU A 171 -11.35 -7.22 -9.48
N LEU A 172 -10.56 -6.60 -10.36
CA LEU A 172 -9.23 -7.08 -10.72
C LEU A 172 -8.19 -6.37 -9.87
N LEU A 173 -7.39 -7.13 -9.14
CA LEU A 173 -6.18 -6.61 -8.49
C LEU A 173 -5.07 -6.55 -9.53
N VAL A 174 -4.83 -5.36 -10.06
CA VAL A 174 -3.87 -5.14 -11.15
C VAL A 174 -2.44 -5.20 -10.62
N ASP A 175 -2.14 -4.39 -9.65
CA ASP A 175 -0.86 -4.34 -8.96
C ASP A 175 -1.00 -3.71 -7.57
N PHE A 176 0.03 -3.86 -6.76
CA PHE A 176 0.09 -3.20 -5.46
C PHE A 176 1.53 -3.06 -4.98
N LYS A 177 1.73 -2.09 -4.12
CA LYS A 177 3.00 -1.79 -3.45
C LYS A 177 2.91 -2.18 -1.98
N LEU A 178 3.93 -2.85 -1.48
CA LEU A 178 4.11 -3.17 -0.06
C LEU A 178 5.42 -2.59 0.45
N GLU A 179 5.43 -2.17 1.70
CA GLU A 179 6.63 -1.80 2.43
C GLU A 179 6.69 -2.61 3.72
N PHE A 180 7.88 -3.09 4.04
CA PHE A 180 8.12 -3.91 5.23
C PHE A 180 9.07 -3.21 6.19
N GLY A 181 8.97 -3.56 7.46
CA GLY A 181 9.89 -3.13 8.48
C GLY A 181 10.17 -4.25 9.47
N LEU A 182 11.04 -3.95 10.43
CA LEU A 182 11.37 -4.87 11.51
C LEU A 182 10.68 -4.44 12.81
N PHE A 183 10.04 -5.39 13.45
CA PHE A 183 9.49 -5.26 14.79
C PHE A 183 10.09 -6.35 15.66
N HIS A 184 10.93 -5.96 16.62
CA HIS A 184 11.71 -6.90 17.44
C HIS A 184 12.44 -7.97 16.61
N GLY A 185 13.06 -7.53 15.50
CA GLY A 185 13.82 -8.40 14.59
C GLY A 185 13.00 -9.23 13.61
N GLN A 186 11.67 -9.14 13.64
CA GLN A 186 10.78 -9.86 12.74
C GLN A 186 10.30 -8.96 11.60
N ILE A 187 10.20 -9.52 10.38
CA ILE A 187 9.61 -8.82 9.24
C ILE A 187 8.11 -8.66 9.46
N VAL A 188 7.64 -7.42 9.35
CA VAL A 188 6.23 -7.04 9.52
C VAL A 188 5.83 -6.13 8.37
N LEU A 189 4.64 -6.33 7.82
CA LEU A 189 4.08 -5.46 6.79
C LEU A 189 3.71 -4.12 7.40
N GLY A 190 4.30 -3.06 6.86
CA GLY A 190 4.07 -1.68 7.26
C GLY A 190 3.26 -0.90 6.23
N ASP A 191 3.42 0.43 6.25
CA ASP A 191 2.73 1.39 5.39
C ASP A 191 1.20 1.21 5.43
N GLU A 192 0.55 1.25 4.30
CA GLU A 192 -0.89 1.02 4.16
C GLU A 192 -1.20 0.13 2.96
N PHE A 193 -2.35 -0.53 3.01
CA PHE A 193 -2.97 -1.10 1.82
C PHE A 193 -4.31 -0.40 1.57
N SER A 194 -4.35 0.42 0.54
CA SER A 194 -5.54 1.20 0.15
C SER A 194 -5.53 1.44 -1.36
N PRO A 195 -6.62 1.97 -1.93
CA PRO A 195 -6.64 2.36 -3.34
C PRO A 195 -5.60 3.42 -3.74
N ASP A 196 -4.92 4.05 -2.78
CA ASP A 196 -3.76 4.92 -3.05
C ASP A 196 -2.48 4.14 -3.41
N GLY A 197 -2.34 2.90 -2.95
CA GLY A 197 -1.15 2.06 -3.13
C GLY A 197 -1.36 0.81 -3.97
N CYS A 198 -2.54 0.62 -4.53
CA CYS A 198 -2.85 -0.49 -5.44
C CYS A 198 -3.68 -0.02 -6.62
N ARG A 199 -3.64 -0.77 -7.72
CA ARG A 199 -4.55 -0.58 -8.85
C ARG A 199 -5.65 -1.62 -8.82
N LEU A 200 -6.88 -1.15 -8.91
CA LEU A 200 -8.10 -1.96 -8.90
C LEU A 200 -8.95 -1.53 -10.09
N TRP A 201 -9.33 -2.50 -10.91
CA TRP A 201 -10.25 -2.27 -12.02
C TRP A 201 -11.52 -3.08 -11.82
N ASP A 202 -12.65 -2.52 -12.23
CA ASP A 202 -13.88 -3.28 -12.32
C ASP A 202 -13.68 -4.48 -13.25
N LYS A 203 -14.07 -5.67 -12.80
CA LYS A 203 -13.79 -6.92 -13.52
C LYS A 203 -14.47 -7.00 -14.88
N GLU A 204 -15.68 -6.44 -15.01
CA GLU A 204 -16.46 -6.49 -16.24
C GLU A 204 -16.10 -5.36 -17.20
N THR A 205 -16.01 -4.14 -16.69
CA THR A 205 -15.86 -2.92 -17.51
C THR A 205 -14.42 -2.46 -17.67
N ARG A 206 -13.51 -2.96 -16.84
CA ARG A 206 -12.14 -2.47 -16.71
C ARG A 206 -12.03 -0.99 -16.27
N LYS A 207 -13.10 -0.42 -15.75
CA LYS A 207 -13.11 0.93 -15.17
C LYS A 207 -12.14 0.99 -13.99
N LYS A 208 -11.31 2.04 -13.97
CA LYS A 208 -10.34 2.26 -12.89
C LYS A 208 -11.05 2.70 -11.61
N MET A 209 -10.73 2.03 -10.49
CA MET A 209 -11.34 2.22 -9.18
C MET A 209 -10.29 2.57 -8.10
N ASP A 210 -9.21 3.23 -8.50
CA ASP A 210 -8.03 3.52 -7.69
C ASP A 210 -7.51 4.94 -7.92
N LYS A 211 -6.30 5.23 -7.41
CA LYS A 211 -5.67 6.55 -7.49
C LYS A 211 -5.36 7.00 -8.92
N ASP A 212 -5.36 6.10 -9.91
CA ASP A 212 -5.23 6.50 -11.31
C ASP A 212 -6.37 7.41 -11.76
N ARG A 213 -7.55 7.32 -11.11
CA ARG A 213 -8.62 8.29 -11.34
C ARG A 213 -8.18 9.72 -11.03
N PHE A 214 -7.41 9.91 -9.97
CA PHE A 214 -6.83 11.21 -9.62
C PHE A 214 -5.67 11.57 -10.57
N ARG A 215 -4.74 10.65 -10.80
CA ARG A 215 -3.58 10.88 -11.68
C ARG A 215 -3.99 11.26 -13.10
N GLN A 216 -5.05 10.64 -13.62
CA GLN A 216 -5.53 10.81 -14.99
C GLN A 216 -6.68 11.81 -15.12
N GLY A 217 -7.11 12.43 -14.01
CA GLY A 217 -8.18 13.42 -14.03
C GLY A 217 -9.55 12.85 -14.41
N LEU A 218 -9.85 11.61 -14.05
CA LEU A 218 -11.10 10.92 -14.38
C LEU A 218 -12.27 11.30 -13.47
N GLY A 219 -12.01 12.00 -12.36
CA GLY A 219 -13.02 12.37 -11.37
C GLY A 219 -13.52 11.19 -10.53
N ASP A 220 -14.48 11.47 -9.65
CA ASP A 220 -15.17 10.48 -8.80
C ASP A 220 -14.20 9.57 -8.02
N VAL A 221 -13.11 10.16 -7.48
CA VAL A 221 -12.04 9.40 -6.82
C VAL A 221 -12.56 8.74 -5.55
N ILE A 222 -13.16 9.52 -4.65
CA ILE A 222 -13.62 9.02 -3.35
C ILE A 222 -14.83 8.11 -3.53
N GLU A 223 -15.74 8.44 -4.43
CA GLU A 223 -16.88 7.60 -4.78
C GLU A 223 -16.43 6.21 -5.25
N ALA A 224 -15.35 6.14 -6.04
CA ALA A 224 -14.77 4.86 -6.45
C ALA A 224 -14.15 4.11 -5.27
N TYR A 225 -13.43 4.78 -4.36
CA TYR A 225 -12.87 4.16 -3.17
C TYR A 225 -13.97 3.61 -2.24
N GLU A 226 -15.03 4.39 -2.05
CA GLU A 226 -16.19 3.98 -1.25
C GLU A 226 -16.92 2.77 -1.88
N GLU A 227 -17.04 2.75 -3.21
CA GLU A 227 -17.65 1.62 -3.92
C GLU A 227 -16.80 0.34 -3.74
N VAL A 228 -15.48 0.43 -3.85
CA VAL A 228 -14.59 -0.70 -3.58
C VAL A 228 -14.77 -1.19 -2.13
N ALA A 229 -14.74 -0.28 -1.17
CA ALA A 229 -14.94 -0.61 0.25
C ALA A 229 -16.29 -1.31 0.48
N LYS A 230 -17.35 -0.81 -0.13
CA LYS A 230 -18.69 -1.40 -0.07
C LYS A 230 -18.73 -2.82 -0.62
N ARG A 231 -18.13 -3.06 -1.78
CA ARG A 231 -18.07 -4.39 -2.40
C ARG A 231 -17.29 -5.39 -1.55
N LEU A 232 -16.29 -4.93 -0.82
CA LEU A 232 -15.52 -5.76 0.11
C LEU A 232 -16.23 -6.01 1.45
N GLY A 233 -17.26 -5.23 1.76
CA GLY A 233 -17.92 -5.26 3.06
C GLY A 233 -17.19 -4.48 4.16
N VAL A 234 -16.37 -3.50 3.78
CA VAL A 234 -15.72 -2.59 4.73
C VAL A 234 -16.80 -1.65 5.32
N PRO A 235 -16.97 -1.60 6.65
CA PRO A 235 -17.87 -0.64 7.26
C PRO A 235 -17.29 0.77 7.20
N LEU A 236 -17.98 1.67 6.55
CA LEU A 236 -17.60 3.08 6.42
C LEU A 236 -18.39 3.97 7.38
#